data_8592f35a65b00f7695395dab9e5c4f93
#
_entry.id   8592f35a65b00f7695395dab9e5c4f93
#
_cell.length_a   1.000
_cell.length_b   1.000
_cell.length_c   1.000
_cell.angle_alpha   90.00
_cell.angle_beta   90.00
_cell.angle_gamma   90.00
#
_symmetry.space_group_name_H-M   'P 1'
#
loop_
_entity.id
_entity.type
_entity.pdbx_description
1 polymer ?
#
loop_
_entity_poly.entity_id
_entity_poly.type
_entity_poly.pdbx_seq_one_letter_code
_entity_poly.pdbx_strand_id
1 'polypeptide(L)'
;MASAELLDADRRDRLLGLIQESLSIRSHLEFFVWMQLGIREFLSHDVLIASWGDFVSGELNFDISSALPGVRTGKWSKRPDLVPFAQGIQDRWQRLDRKPFCIKQEKENEAFGDFPSLDTHNLSSAQSFLVHGIHDKRDNNDCLYVFVDYHRGYDQGTRQICNLLLPHIDAALRRVDTLPSPPQSDSQPALSTLEDFGISDREKEIMQWVCIGKTNPEIGLILGISANTVKNHLKRIFEKLDVTNRAQAVSKFKVDAIHP
;
A
#
# COMPACT_ATOMS: atom_id res chain seq x y z
N MET A 1 -10.46 -7.94 -26.03
CA MET A 1 -10.48 -6.74 -26.91
C MET A 1 -11.46 -5.66 -26.47
N ALA A 2 -12.37 -5.90 -25.52
CA ALA A 2 -13.39 -4.91 -25.07
C ALA A 2 -12.89 -3.84 -24.09
N SER A 3 -11.69 -3.99 -23.49
CA SER A 3 -11.20 -3.04 -22.44
C SER A 3 -10.62 -1.73 -23.01
N ALA A 4 -10.24 -1.71 -24.28
CA ALA A 4 -9.59 -0.54 -24.89
C ALA A 4 -10.60 0.52 -25.37
N GLU A 5 -11.88 0.18 -25.51
CA GLU A 5 -12.94 1.11 -25.94
C GLU A 5 -13.48 1.97 -24.79
N LEU A 6 -13.16 1.65 -23.53
CA LEU A 6 -13.63 2.38 -22.34
C LEU A 6 -12.77 3.60 -21.96
N LEU A 7 -11.57 3.74 -22.55
CA LEU A 7 -10.65 4.83 -22.26
C LEU A 7 -10.45 5.69 -23.52
N ASP A 8 -10.48 7.01 -23.36
CA ASP A 8 -10.01 7.93 -24.40
C ASP A 8 -8.51 7.78 -24.68
N ALA A 9 -8.01 8.42 -25.73
CA ALA A 9 -6.62 8.28 -26.16
C ALA A 9 -5.64 8.71 -25.06
N ASP A 10 -5.89 9.85 -24.42
CA ASP A 10 -5.02 10.41 -23.39
C ASP A 10 -4.94 9.49 -22.14
N ARG A 11 -6.08 8.93 -21.73
CA ARG A 11 -6.11 7.97 -20.62
C ARG A 11 -5.42 6.66 -20.97
N ARG A 12 -5.50 6.21 -22.22
CA ARG A 12 -4.74 5.01 -22.67
C ARG A 12 -3.24 5.24 -22.63
N ASP A 13 -2.79 6.40 -23.13
CA ASP A 13 -1.36 6.75 -23.12
C ASP A 13 -0.84 6.89 -21.69
N ARG A 14 -1.64 7.50 -20.81
CA ARG A 14 -1.33 7.59 -19.38
C ARG A 14 -1.23 6.20 -18.73
N LEU A 15 -2.14 5.29 -19.03
CA LEU A 15 -2.12 3.90 -18.52
C LEU A 15 -0.87 3.15 -19.00
N LEU A 16 -0.50 3.29 -20.27
CA LEU A 16 0.73 2.69 -20.81
C LEU A 16 1.98 3.28 -20.15
N GLY A 17 2.00 4.59 -19.89
CA GLY A 17 3.06 5.24 -19.14
C GLY A 17 3.23 4.65 -17.74
N LEU A 18 2.13 4.44 -17.00
CA LEU A 18 2.16 3.81 -15.68
C LEU A 18 2.68 2.38 -15.72
N ILE A 19 2.31 1.61 -16.73
CA ILE A 19 2.85 0.25 -16.94
C ILE A 19 4.37 0.32 -17.15
N GLN A 20 4.85 1.24 -17.95
CA GLN A 20 6.30 1.43 -18.16
C GLN A 20 7.01 1.89 -16.88
N GLU A 21 6.43 2.85 -16.14
CA GLU A 21 6.95 3.31 -14.85
C GLU A 21 7.10 2.14 -13.86
N SER A 22 6.20 1.15 -13.89
CA SER A 22 6.28 -0.03 -13.01
C SER A 22 7.60 -0.77 -13.12
N LEU A 23 8.24 -0.75 -14.29
CA LEU A 23 9.50 -1.46 -14.54
C LEU A 23 10.72 -0.85 -13.83
N SER A 24 10.64 0.41 -13.45
CA SER A 24 11.72 1.16 -12.78
C SER A 24 11.63 1.15 -11.25
N ILE A 25 10.52 0.67 -10.68
CA ILE A 25 10.30 0.62 -9.23
C ILE A 25 11.31 -0.31 -8.57
N ARG A 26 12.01 0.17 -7.52
CA ARG A 26 13.05 -0.55 -6.79
C ARG A 26 12.91 -0.48 -5.27
N SER A 27 12.01 0.36 -4.75
CA SER A 27 11.79 0.54 -3.31
C SER A 27 10.31 0.58 -2.97
N HIS A 28 9.95 0.20 -1.74
CA HIS A 28 8.58 0.29 -1.22
C HIS A 28 8.00 1.69 -1.37
N LEU A 29 8.85 2.69 -1.25
CA LEU A 29 8.43 4.06 -1.36
C LEU A 29 8.09 4.47 -2.79
N GLU A 30 8.92 4.07 -3.78
CA GLU A 30 8.60 4.27 -5.20
C GLU A 30 7.32 3.52 -5.56
N PHE A 31 7.15 2.29 -5.06
CA PHE A 31 5.93 1.52 -5.21
C PHE A 31 4.71 2.27 -4.63
N PHE A 32 4.82 2.77 -3.40
CA PHE A 32 3.75 3.53 -2.77
C PHE A 32 3.40 4.80 -3.56
N VAL A 33 4.40 5.57 -4.01
CA VAL A 33 4.16 6.77 -4.84
C VAL A 33 3.42 6.41 -6.13
N TRP A 34 3.90 5.41 -6.83
CA TRP A 34 3.30 4.93 -8.07
C TRP A 34 1.86 4.46 -7.86
N MET A 35 1.57 3.72 -6.79
CA MET A 35 0.22 3.31 -6.42
C MET A 35 -0.69 4.52 -6.13
N GLN A 36 -0.25 5.45 -5.29
CA GLN A 36 -1.09 6.55 -4.81
C GLN A 36 -1.25 7.70 -5.82
N LEU A 37 -0.25 7.99 -6.65
CA LEU A 37 -0.29 9.10 -7.60
C LEU A 37 -0.59 8.67 -9.04
N GLY A 38 -0.35 7.40 -9.37
CA GLY A 38 -0.59 6.88 -10.71
C GLY A 38 -1.74 5.89 -10.77
N ILE A 39 -1.58 4.73 -10.15
CA ILE A 39 -2.55 3.63 -10.23
C ILE A 39 -3.92 4.04 -9.68
N ARG A 40 -3.96 4.86 -8.63
CA ARG A 40 -5.21 5.34 -8.01
C ARG A 40 -6.14 6.08 -8.99
N GLU A 41 -5.60 6.68 -10.03
CA GLU A 41 -6.40 7.34 -11.08
C GLU A 41 -7.29 6.34 -11.83
N PHE A 42 -6.80 5.13 -12.03
CA PHE A 42 -7.47 4.05 -12.77
C PHE A 42 -8.14 3.03 -11.87
N LEU A 43 -7.53 2.77 -10.74
CA LEU A 43 -7.95 1.80 -9.74
C LEU A 43 -7.99 2.51 -8.37
N SER A 44 -9.13 3.18 -8.10
CA SER A 44 -9.34 3.90 -6.84
C SER A 44 -9.14 2.97 -5.65
N HIS A 45 -8.34 3.39 -4.67
CA HIS A 45 -8.13 2.66 -3.43
C HIS A 45 -7.52 3.60 -2.36
N ASP A 46 -7.86 3.35 -1.12
CA ASP A 46 -7.26 4.00 0.05
C ASP A 46 -6.28 3.06 0.75
N VAL A 47 -6.53 1.75 0.63
CA VAL A 47 -5.66 0.69 1.15
C VAL A 47 -5.49 -0.38 0.08
N LEU A 48 -4.26 -0.86 -0.10
CA LEU A 48 -3.94 -2.09 -0.79
C LEU A 48 -3.39 -3.08 0.24
N ILE A 49 -3.96 -4.28 0.28
CA ILE A 49 -3.46 -5.42 1.05
C ILE A 49 -3.00 -6.47 0.05
N ALA A 50 -1.72 -6.77 0.05
CA ALA A 50 -1.15 -7.90 -0.67
C ALA A 50 -0.89 -9.04 0.32
N SER A 51 -1.20 -10.28 -0.07
CA SER A 51 -0.94 -11.47 0.74
C SER A 51 -0.45 -12.61 -0.14
N TRP A 52 0.57 -13.32 0.33
CA TRP A 52 1.16 -14.48 -0.37
C TRP A 52 1.73 -15.48 0.63
N GLY A 53 1.90 -16.72 0.20
CA GLY A 53 2.38 -17.83 1.03
C GLY A 53 1.46 -19.03 0.96
N ASP A 54 1.50 -19.86 2.00
CA ASP A 54 0.63 -21.04 2.09
C ASP A 54 -0.70 -20.69 2.77
N PHE A 55 -1.74 -20.51 1.97
CA PHE A 55 -3.07 -20.21 2.46
C PHE A 55 -3.73 -21.39 3.21
N VAL A 56 -3.27 -22.62 2.99
CA VAL A 56 -3.82 -23.80 3.65
C VAL A 56 -3.31 -23.89 5.08
N SER A 57 -2.00 -23.76 5.30
CA SER A 57 -1.41 -23.74 6.64
C SER A 57 -1.65 -22.42 7.38
N GLY A 58 -1.90 -21.33 6.65
CA GLY A 58 -1.99 -19.98 7.19
C GLY A 58 -0.62 -19.32 7.38
N GLU A 59 0.44 -19.88 6.84
CA GLU A 59 1.76 -19.25 6.80
C GLU A 59 1.81 -18.19 5.69
N LEU A 60 1.25 -17.02 6.00
CA LEU A 60 1.08 -15.93 5.05
C LEU A 60 1.98 -14.74 5.38
N ASN A 61 2.49 -14.13 4.33
CA ASN A 61 3.12 -12.83 4.35
C ASN A 61 2.13 -11.76 3.88
N PHE A 62 2.31 -10.55 4.39
CA PHE A 62 1.46 -9.42 4.05
C PHE A 62 2.30 -8.19 3.76
N ASP A 63 1.89 -7.44 2.73
CA ASP A 63 2.31 -6.06 2.54
C ASP A 63 1.09 -5.15 2.41
N ILE A 64 1.14 -4.01 3.09
CA ILE A 64 0.00 -3.10 3.19
C ILE A 64 0.45 -1.69 2.81
N SER A 65 -0.03 -1.25 1.66
CA SER A 65 0.19 0.10 1.16
C SER A 65 -1.06 0.95 1.42
N SER A 66 -0.93 2.01 2.22
CA SER A 66 -2.06 2.88 2.55
C SER A 66 -1.63 4.31 2.85
N ALA A 67 -2.44 5.28 2.41
CA ALA A 67 -2.33 6.67 2.82
C ALA A 67 -3.00 6.95 4.18
N LEU A 68 -3.79 6.00 4.71
CA LEU A 68 -4.52 6.18 5.96
C LEU A 68 -3.61 6.11 7.20
N PRO A 69 -3.80 7.00 8.18
CA PRO A 69 -3.03 6.97 9.42
C PRO A 69 -3.21 5.66 10.17
N GLY A 70 -2.10 5.06 10.63
CA GLY A 70 -2.11 3.85 11.44
C GLY A 70 -2.34 2.53 10.69
N VAL A 71 -2.55 2.59 9.37
CA VAL A 71 -2.63 1.41 8.49
C VAL A 71 -1.27 1.17 7.87
N ARG A 72 -0.51 0.21 8.40
CA ARG A 72 0.87 -0.11 7.99
C ARG A 72 1.14 -1.60 8.12
N THR A 73 1.98 -2.15 7.25
CA THR A 73 2.38 -3.57 7.24
C THR A 73 2.81 -4.05 8.62
N GLY A 74 3.78 -3.41 9.26
CA GLY A 74 4.36 -3.87 10.53
C GLY A 74 3.36 -3.90 11.71
N LYS A 75 2.28 -3.11 11.66
CA LYS A 75 1.23 -3.11 12.67
C LYS A 75 0.11 -4.10 12.33
N TRP A 76 -0.25 -4.17 11.06
CA TRP A 76 -1.40 -4.95 10.61
C TRP A 76 -1.07 -6.42 10.38
N SER A 77 0.13 -6.76 9.90
CA SER A 77 0.57 -8.14 9.69
C SER A 77 0.54 -9.01 10.96
N LYS A 78 0.57 -8.36 12.13
CA LYS A 78 0.49 -9.03 13.44
C LYS A 78 -0.94 -9.26 13.94
N ARG A 79 -1.95 -8.89 13.17
CA ARG A 79 -3.36 -9.03 13.58
C ARG A 79 -3.82 -10.47 13.40
N PRO A 80 -4.48 -11.06 14.41
CA PRO A 80 -4.92 -12.45 14.36
C PRO A 80 -6.07 -12.70 13.37
N ASP A 81 -6.82 -11.65 12.99
CA ASP A 81 -7.95 -11.71 12.08
C ASP A 81 -7.55 -11.62 10.58
N LEU A 82 -6.32 -11.20 10.28
CA LEU A 82 -5.87 -10.98 8.91
C LEU A 82 -5.66 -12.29 8.14
N VAL A 83 -5.13 -13.31 8.78
CA VAL A 83 -4.92 -14.64 8.16
C VAL A 83 -6.25 -15.31 7.79
N PRO A 84 -7.23 -15.46 8.72
CA PRO A 84 -8.55 -15.99 8.37
C PRO A 84 -9.26 -15.20 7.29
N PHE A 85 -9.14 -13.88 7.29
CA PHE A 85 -9.68 -13.02 6.23
C PHE A 85 -9.04 -13.34 4.86
N ALA A 86 -7.72 -13.42 4.78
CA ALA A 86 -7.02 -13.75 3.54
C ALA A 86 -7.39 -15.13 3.01
N GLN A 87 -7.51 -16.14 3.89
CA GLN A 87 -7.95 -17.49 3.56
C GLN A 87 -9.39 -17.50 2.98
N GLY A 88 -10.33 -16.82 3.65
CA GLY A 88 -11.70 -16.72 3.15
C GLY A 88 -11.81 -16.03 1.80
N ILE A 89 -11.00 -14.99 1.56
CA ILE A 89 -10.91 -14.30 0.27
C ILE A 89 -10.31 -15.21 -0.81
N GLN A 90 -9.26 -15.97 -0.49
CA GLN A 90 -8.64 -16.92 -1.42
C GLN A 90 -9.62 -18.01 -1.83
N ASP A 91 -10.33 -18.62 -0.89
CA ASP A 91 -11.37 -19.60 -1.15
C ASP A 91 -12.44 -19.08 -2.11
N ARG A 92 -12.93 -17.86 -1.88
CA ARG A 92 -13.92 -17.24 -2.75
C ARG A 92 -13.37 -16.95 -4.14
N TRP A 93 -12.14 -16.44 -4.22
CA TRP A 93 -11.49 -16.17 -5.49
C TRP A 93 -11.32 -17.45 -6.31
N GLN A 94 -10.94 -18.55 -5.69
CA GLN A 94 -10.84 -19.86 -6.35
C GLN A 94 -12.21 -20.36 -6.85
N ARG A 95 -13.26 -20.26 -6.03
CA ARG A 95 -14.64 -20.64 -6.42
C ARG A 95 -15.17 -19.81 -7.59
N LEU A 96 -14.70 -18.59 -7.75
CA LEU A 96 -15.04 -17.69 -8.86
C LEU A 96 -14.12 -17.85 -10.06
N ASP A 97 -13.49 -19.01 -10.21
CA ASP A 97 -12.62 -19.32 -11.35
C ASP A 97 -11.44 -18.33 -11.47
N ARG A 98 -10.93 -17.89 -10.31
CA ARG A 98 -9.81 -16.94 -10.21
C ARG A 98 -10.06 -15.60 -10.90
N LYS A 99 -11.31 -15.19 -11.05
CA LYS A 99 -11.70 -13.89 -11.63
C LYS A 99 -11.77 -12.80 -10.58
N PRO A 100 -11.54 -11.53 -10.96
CA PRO A 100 -11.71 -10.41 -10.04
C PRO A 100 -13.17 -10.29 -9.59
N PHE A 101 -13.37 -10.06 -8.29
CA PHE A 101 -14.70 -9.85 -7.72
C PHE A 101 -14.72 -8.67 -6.77
N CYS A 102 -15.90 -8.12 -6.55
CA CYS A 102 -16.11 -7.01 -5.62
C CYS A 102 -17.00 -7.45 -4.47
N ILE A 103 -16.71 -6.93 -3.30
CA ILE A 103 -17.56 -7.00 -2.11
C ILE A 103 -18.01 -5.58 -1.83
N LYS A 104 -19.33 -5.35 -1.74
CA LYS A 104 -19.89 -4.06 -1.29
C LYS A 104 -20.35 -4.24 0.14
N GLN A 105 -20.05 -3.28 0.98
CA GLN A 105 -20.57 -3.25 2.34
C GLN A 105 -21.94 -2.59 2.27
N GLU A 106 -23.00 -3.39 2.20
CA GLU A 106 -24.35 -2.91 2.43
C GLU A 106 -24.54 -2.72 3.93
N LYS A 107 -25.32 -1.70 4.32
CA LYS A 107 -25.46 -1.23 5.72
C LYS A 107 -26.05 -2.23 6.71
N GLU A 108 -26.47 -3.42 6.26
CA GLU A 108 -27.04 -4.46 7.10
C GLU A 108 -26.38 -5.81 6.79
N ASN A 109 -25.48 -6.22 7.65
CA ASN A 109 -25.03 -7.59 8.03
C ASN A 109 -24.78 -8.70 7.00
N GLU A 110 -24.98 -8.53 5.69
CA GLU A 110 -24.88 -9.64 4.74
C GLU A 110 -23.63 -9.62 3.84
N ALA A 111 -22.88 -8.53 3.76
CA ALA A 111 -21.77 -8.40 2.80
C ALA A 111 -20.57 -9.31 3.12
N PHE A 112 -20.37 -9.61 4.37
CA PHE A 112 -19.32 -10.51 4.86
C PHE A 112 -19.84 -11.85 5.37
N GLY A 113 -21.06 -12.25 5.05
CA GLY A 113 -21.81 -13.36 5.65
C GLY A 113 -21.04 -14.65 5.96
N ASP A 114 -19.95 -14.95 5.27
CA ASP A 114 -19.04 -16.08 5.51
C ASP A 114 -17.59 -15.66 5.75
N PHE A 115 -17.30 -14.35 5.84
CA PHE A 115 -15.94 -13.87 6.10
C PHE A 115 -15.76 -13.48 7.55
N PRO A 116 -14.64 -13.85 8.17
CA PRO A 116 -14.25 -13.29 9.44
C PRO A 116 -14.25 -11.76 9.30
N SER A 117 -15.06 -11.08 10.10
CA SER A 117 -15.07 -9.62 10.11
C SER A 117 -13.68 -9.16 10.48
N LEU A 118 -13.03 -8.40 9.60
CA LEU A 118 -11.89 -7.60 10.00
C LEU A 118 -12.45 -6.56 10.97
N ASP A 119 -12.41 -6.89 12.25
CA ASP A 119 -12.88 -6.03 13.35
C ASP A 119 -11.87 -4.88 13.53
N THR A 120 -11.78 -4.04 12.50
CA THR A 120 -10.94 -2.87 12.48
C THR A 120 -11.83 -1.66 12.41
N HIS A 121 -11.76 -0.79 13.40
CA HIS A 121 -12.36 0.53 13.33
C HIS A 121 -12.05 1.28 12.02
N ASN A 122 -11.02 0.85 11.29
CA ASN A 122 -10.60 1.47 10.04
C ASN A 122 -11.15 0.78 8.78
N LEU A 123 -11.49 -0.52 8.77
CA LEU A 123 -12.08 -1.18 7.59
C LEU A 123 -13.60 -1.34 7.67
N SER A 124 -14.18 -1.26 8.86
CA SER A 124 -15.64 -1.31 9.04
C SER A 124 -16.39 -0.17 8.36
N SER A 125 -15.71 0.91 8.01
CA SER A 125 -16.26 2.05 7.27
C SER A 125 -15.95 2.03 5.76
N ALA A 126 -15.24 1.00 5.26
CA ALA A 126 -14.96 0.86 3.84
C ALA A 126 -16.27 0.59 3.06
N GLN A 127 -16.44 1.24 1.92
CA GLN A 127 -17.64 1.04 1.10
C GLN A 127 -17.55 -0.19 0.20
N SER A 128 -16.33 -0.51 -0.24
CA SER A 128 -16.14 -1.61 -1.18
C SER A 128 -14.73 -2.18 -1.15
N PHE A 129 -14.66 -3.45 -1.53
CA PHE A 129 -13.43 -4.20 -1.72
C PHE A 129 -13.41 -4.75 -3.13
N LEU A 130 -12.30 -4.59 -3.84
CA LEU A 130 -12.02 -5.27 -5.09
C LEU A 130 -10.90 -6.27 -4.84
N VAL A 131 -11.19 -7.53 -5.12
CA VAL A 131 -10.26 -8.64 -4.90
C VAL A 131 -9.86 -9.23 -6.24
N HIS A 132 -8.58 -9.44 -6.41
CA HIS A 132 -8.03 -10.23 -7.49
C HIS A 132 -6.73 -10.89 -7.04
N GLY A 133 -6.29 -11.92 -7.77
CA GLY A 133 -5.07 -12.64 -7.45
C GLY A 133 -4.30 -13.06 -8.69
N ILE A 134 -3.06 -13.48 -8.45
CA ILE A 134 -2.20 -14.12 -9.42
C ILE A 134 -1.82 -15.49 -8.89
N HIS A 135 -2.01 -16.52 -9.72
CA HIS A 135 -1.53 -17.85 -9.43
C HIS A 135 -0.14 -18.05 -10.06
N ASP A 136 0.88 -18.17 -9.22
CA ASP A 136 2.22 -18.49 -9.68
C ASP A 136 2.36 -20.00 -9.88
N LYS A 137 2.34 -20.40 -11.15
CA LYS A 137 2.45 -21.83 -11.51
C LYS A 137 3.82 -22.45 -11.21
N ARG A 138 4.86 -21.63 -10.98
CA ARG A 138 6.22 -22.12 -10.71
C ARG A 138 6.34 -22.62 -9.28
N ASP A 139 5.84 -21.79 -8.33
CA ASP A 139 5.92 -22.07 -6.91
C ASP A 139 4.61 -22.67 -6.37
N ASN A 140 3.57 -22.83 -7.23
CA ASN A 140 2.22 -23.26 -6.88
C ASN A 140 1.59 -22.42 -5.76
N ASN A 141 1.98 -21.17 -5.66
CA ASN A 141 1.50 -20.22 -4.66
C ASN A 141 0.55 -19.21 -5.27
N ASP A 142 -0.48 -18.86 -4.52
CA ASP A 142 -1.37 -17.75 -4.84
C ASP A 142 -0.85 -16.46 -4.22
N CYS A 143 -0.97 -15.35 -4.95
CA CYS A 143 -0.81 -14.01 -4.43
C CYS A 143 -2.12 -13.26 -4.58
N LEU A 144 -2.65 -12.74 -3.50
CA LEU A 144 -3.93 -12.04 -3.47
C LEU A 144 -3.75 -10.57 -3.15
N TYR A 145 -4.55 -9.76 -3.82
CA TYR A 145 -4.57 -8.31 -3.72
C TYR A 145 -5.98 -7.85 -3.42
N VAL A 146 -6.13 -7.10 -2.33
CA VAL A 146 -7.38 -6.50 -1.89
C VAL A 146 -7.24 -5.00 -1.94
N PHE A 147 -7.97 -4.36 -2.84
CA PHE A 147 -8.10 -2.92 -2.93
C PHE A 147 -9.31 -2.49 -2.13
N VAL A 148 -9.12 -1.60 -1.18
CA VAL A 148 -10.17 -1.09 -0.28
C VAL A 148 -10.44 0.37 -0.62
N ASP A 149 -11.71 0.70 -0.85
CA ASP A 149 -12.15 2.08 -1.11
C ASP A 149 -13.24 2.48 -0.10
N TYR A 150 -13.03 3.65 0.53
CA TYR A 150 -13.95 4.20 1.54
C TYR A 150 -15.01 5.12 0.94
N HIS A 151 -14.87 5.50 -0.34
CA HIS A 151 -15.67 6.55 -0.95
C HIS A 151 -16.47 6.08 -2.14
N ARG A 152 -16.01 5.02 -2.82
CA ARG A 152 -16.57 4.58 -4.10
C ARG A 152 -16.77 3.07 -4.15
N GLY A 153 -17.68 2.65 -5.02
CA GLY A 153 -17.85 1.25 -5.39
C GLY A 153 -17.06 0.91 -6.65
N TYR A 154 -16.73 -0.36 -6.80
CA TYR A 154 -16.08 -0.87 -8.00
C TYR A 154 -17.12 -1.40 -9.00
N ASP A 155 -16.99 -0.97 -10.25
CA ASP A 155 -17.82 -1.38 -11.37
C ASP A 155 -17.13 -2.46 -12.25
N GLN A 156 -17.76 -2.82 -13.36
CA GLN A 156 -17.20 -3.80 -14.29
C GLN A 156 -15.96 -3.25 -15.01
N GLY A 157 -15.92 -1.95 -15.34
CA GLY A 157 -14.77 -1.31 -15.97
C GLY A 157 -13.54 -1.35 -15.06
N THR A 158 -13.75 -1.05 -13.78
CA THR A 158 -12.68 -1.11 -12.77
C THR A 158 -12.11 -2.53 -12.62
N ARG A 159 -12.95 -3.57 -12.69
CA ARG A 159 -12.47 -4.97 -12.67
C ARG A 159 -11.63 -5.32 -13.89
N GLN A 160 -11.97 -4.80 -15.07
CA GLN A 160 -11.18 -5.00 -16.28
C GLN A 160 -9.81 -4.30 -16.19
N ILE A 161 -9.79 -3.08 -15.67
CA ILE A 161 -8.55 -2.33 -15.42
C ILE A 161 -7.69 -3.04 -14.37
N CYS A 162 -8.29 -3.55 -13.30
CA CYS A 162 -7.58 -4.34 -12.30
C CYS A 162 -6.92 -5.57 -12.92
N ASN A 163 -7.64 -6.29 -13.77
CA ASN A 163 -7.11 -7.47 -14.48
C ASN A 163 -5.90 -7.14 -15.38
N LEU A 164 -5.90 -5.92 -15.95
CA LEU A 164 -4.77 -5.44 -16.77
C LEU A 164 -3.58 -4.99 -15.91
N LEU A 165 -3.84 -4.25 -14.83
CA LEU A 165 -2.78 -3.64 -14.01
C LEU A 165 -2.16 -4.61 -13.01
N LEU A 166 -2.90 -5.60 -12.53
CA LEU A 166 -2.45 -6.49 -11.46
C LEU A 166 -1.13 -7.19 -11.74
N PRO A 167 -0.84 -7.72 -12.95
CA PRO A 167 0.46 -8.34 -13.24
C PRO A 167 1.64 -7.36 -13.08
N HIS A 168 1.42 -6.07 -13.34
CA HIS A 168 2.44 -5.03 -13.19
C HIS A 168 2.62 -4.62 -11.75
N ILE A 169 1.52 -4.59 -10.96
CA ILE A 169 1.54 -4.34 -9.52
C ILE A 169 2.28 -5.47 -8.81
N ASP A 170 1.96 -6.73 -9.11
CA ASP A 170 2.61 -7.92 -8.55
C ASP A 170 4.11 -7.94 -8.90
N ALA A 171 4.46 -7.72 -10.17
CA ALA A 171 5.85 -7.70 -10.59
C ALA A 171 6.66 -6.55 -9.99
N ALA A 172 6.04 -5.39 -9.74
CA ALA A 172 6.68 -4.28 -9.05
C ALA A 172 6.90 -4.60 -7.57
N LEU A 173 5.88 -5.14 -6.88
CA LEU A 173 5.95 -5.51 -5.47
C LEU A 173 7.01 -6.60 -5.22
N ARG A 174 7.02 -7.68 -6.02
CA ARG A 174 8.03 -8.75 -5.93
C ARG A 174 9.46 -8.25 -6.12
N ARG A 175 9.69 -7.23 -6.95
CA ARG A 175 11.02 -6.65 -7.11
C ARG A 175 11.48 -5.85 -5.88
N VAL A 176 10.54 -5.25 -5.18
CA VAL A 176 10.83 -4.50 -3.97
C VAL A 176 11.20 -5.44 -2.83
N ASP A 177 10.50 -6.56 -2.68
CA ASP A 177 10.79 -7.58 -1.66
C ASP A 177 12.08 -8.37 -1.91
N THR A 178 12.50 -8.49 -3.19
CA THR A 178 13.72 -9.22 -3.56
C THR A 178 15.01 -8.40 -3.41
N LEU A 179 14.91 -7.09 -3.20
CA LEU A 179 16.08 -6.33 -2.77
C LEU A 179 16.48 -6.84 -1.38
N PRO A 180 17.73 -7.30 -1.19
CA PRO A 180 18.13 -7.85 0.09
C PRO A 180 17.81 -6.83 1.17
N SER A 181 16.88 -7.20 2.05
CA SER A 181 16.83 -6.57 3.36
C SER A 181 18.23 -6.72 3.92
N PRO A 182 18.83 -5.67 4.48
CA PRO A 182 20.09 -5.82 5.17
C PRO A 182 19.92 -7.01 6.13
N PRO A 183 20.95 -7.89 6.26
CA PRO A 183 20.83 -9.13 6.99
C PRO A 183 20.13 -8.84 8.32
N GLN A 184 19.06 -9.59 8.58
CA GLN A 184 18.42 -9.63 9.89
C GLN A 184 19.44 -10.23 10.86
N SER A 185 20.44 -9.44 11.25
CA SER A 185 21.03 -9.58 12.54
C SER A 185 19.93 -9.23 13.54
N ASP A 186 19.75 -10.03 14.58
CA ASP A 186 18.85 -9.80 15.72
C ASP A 186 19.17 -8.51 16.52
N SER A 187 19.65 -7.52 15.84
CA SER A 187 19.90 -6.16 16.26
C SER A 187 19.16 -5.25 15.28
N GLN A 188 18.02 -4.77 15.69
CA GLN A 188 17.44 -3.54 15.14
C GLN A 188 18.45 -2.41 15.40
N PRO A 189 19.18 -1.91 14.39
CA PRO A 189 19.94 -0.71 14.57
C PRO A 189 19.50 0.28 13.52
N ALA A 190 18.73 1.20 13.83
CA ALA A 190 18.56 2.47 13.13
C ALA A 190 17.20 3.14 13.40
N LEU A 191 16.21 2.42 13.98
CA LEU A 191 15.02 3.09 14.49
C LEU A 191 15.19 3.56 15.94
N SER A 192 16.17 3.00 16.67
CA SER A 192 16.42 3.37 18.07
C SER A 192 16.99 4.78 18.24
N THR A 193 17.79 5.26 17.31
CA THR A 193 18.36 6.61 17.36
C THR A 193 17.34 7.71 17.12
N LEU A 194 16.28 7.45 16.35
CA LEU A 194 15.20 8.43 16.13
C LEU A 194 14.20 8.48 17.28
N GLU A 195 14.11 7.44 18.09
CA GLU A 195 13.33 7.43 19.33
C GLU A 195 13.95 8.36 20.39
N ASP A 196 15.27 8.51 20.41
CA ASP A 196 16.00 9.43 21.30
C ASP A 196 15.65 10.90 21.02
N PHE A 197 15.22 11.25 19.79
CA PHE A 197 14.75 12.59 19.45
C PHE A 197 13.25 12.80 19.67
N GLY A 198 12.52 11.78 20.13
CA GLY A 198 11.06 11.86 20.34
C GLY A 198 10.27 12.11 19.05
N ILE A 199 10.78 11.65 17.90
CA ILE A 199 10.10 11.72 16.59
C ILE A 199 8.96 10.70 16.57
N SER A 200 7.73 11.18 16.37
CA SER A 200 6.56 10.30 16.24
C SER A 200 6.56 9.56 14.91
N ASP A 201 5.81 8.42 14.83
CA ASP A 201 5.69 7.66 13.57
C ASP A 201 5.17 8.51 12.41
N ARG A 202 4.25 9.45 12.68
CA ARG A 202 3.75 10.38 11.67
C ARG A 202 4.82 11.36 11.19
N GLU A 203 5.67 11.81 12.08
CA GLU A 203 6.80 12.68 11.75
C GLU A 203 7.89 11.94 10.99
N LYS A 204 8.15 10.67 11.34
CA LYS A 204 9.04 9.77 10.56
C LYS A 204 8.55 9.62 9.13
N GLU A 205 7.25 9.38 8.97
CA GLU A 205 6.61 9.24 7.66
C GLU A 205 6.76 10.51 6.81
N ILE A 206 6.50 11.67 7.38
CA ILE A 206 6.69 12.96 6.69
C ILE A 206 8.16 13.13 6.28
N MET A 207 9.11 12.80 7.17
CA MET A 207 10.53 12.90 6.86
C MET A 207 10.99 11.97 5.73
N GLN A 208 10.42 10.78 5.61
CA GLN A 208 10.69 9.90 4.47
C GLN A 208 10.36 10.59 3.14
N TRP A 209 9.20 11.24 3.05
CA TRP A 209 8.80 12.00 1.87
C TRP A 209 9.68 13.22 1.61
N VAL A 210 10.10 13.89 2.69
CA VAL A 210 11.05 15.01 2.64
C VAL A 210 12.39 14.56 2.07
N CYS A 211 12.90 13.40 2.47
CA CYS A 211 14.18 12.84 2.01
C CYS A 211 14.19 12.50 0.52
N ILE A 212 13.01 12.24 -0.07
CA ILE A 212 12.82 11.97 -1.49
C ILE A 212 12.64 13.25 -2.31
N GLY A 213 12.55 14.39 -1.63
CA GLY A 213 12.41 15.69 -2.27
C GLY A 213 10.97 16.14 -2.51
N LYS A 214 9.95 15.45 -1.95
CA LYS A 214 8.55 15.85 -2.10
C LYS A 214 8.26 17.18 -1.43
N THR A 215 7.54 18.05 -2.10
CA THR A 215 7.09 19.35 -1.54
C THR A 215 5.98 19.15 -0.50
N ASN A 216 5.72 20.16 0.34
CA ASN A 216 4.65 20.08 1.34
C ASN A 216 3.25 19.83 0.73
N PRO A 217 2.86 20.46 -0.42
CA PRO A 217 1.63 20.10 -1.10
C PRO A 217 1.56 18.65 -1.55
N GLU A 218 2.63 18.10 -2.14
CA GLU A 218 2.69 16.70 -2.55
C GLU A 218 2.57 15.76 -1.35
N ILE A 219 3.32 16.04 -0.26
CA ILE A 219 3.23 15.27 0.99
C ILE A 219 1.83 15.35 1.57
N GLY A 220 1.21 16.52 1.53
CA GLY A 220 -0.16 16.71 1.97
C GLY A 220 -1.15 15.85 1.17
N LEU A 221 -1.00 15.82 -0.14
CA LEU A 221 -1.81 14.99 -1.04
C LEU A 221 -1.63 13.49 -0.74
N ILE A 222 -0.37 13.05 -0.61
CA ILE A 222 -0.01 11.65 -0.32
C ILE A 222 -0.56 11.19 1.03
N LEU A 223 -0.49 12.05 2.03
CA LEU A 223 -0.83 11.71 3.40
C LEU A 223 -2.27 12.07 3.80
N GLY A 224 -3.07 12.61 2.86
CA GLY A 224 -4.44 13.02 3.10
C GLY A 224 -4.59 14.17 4.11
N ILE A 225 -3.61 15.07 4.17
CA ILE A 225 -3.59 16.25 5.08
C ILE A 225 -3.28 17.53 4.31
N SER A 226 -3.58 18.68 4.89
CA SER A 226 -3.26 19.95 4.24
C SER A 226 -1.75 20.22 4.17
N ALA A 227 -1.29 20.94 3.14
CA ALA A 227 0.10 21.39 3.04
C ALA A 227 0.55 22.20 4.28
N ASN A 228 -0.39 22.93 4.90
CA ASN A 228 -0.14 23.66 6.13
C ASN A 228 0.05 22.72 7.34
N THR A 229 -0.68 21.62 7.40
CA THR A 229 -0.49 20.58 8.41
C THR A 229 0.89 19.94 8.27
N VAL A 230 1.33 19.65 7.02
CA VAL A 230 2.71 19.17 6.76
C VAL A 230 3.75 20.17 7.23
N LYS A 231 3.55 21.47 6.93
CA LYS A 231 4.45 22.55 7.39
C LYS A 231 4.56 22.58 8.92
N ASN A 232 3.44 22.39 9.63
CA ASN A 232 3.44 22.39 11.10
C ASN A 232 4.17 21.15 11.66
N HIS A 233 4.02 19.99 11.05
CA HIS A 233 4.81 18.81 11.42
C HIS A 233 6.30 19.05 11.17
N LEU A 234 6.69 19.59 10.02
CA LEU A 234 8.08 19.88 9.71
C LEU A 234 8.69 20.87 10.71
N LYS A 235 7.97 21.88 11.14
CA LYS A 235 8.43 22.80 12.18
C LYS A 235 8.78 22.03 13.47
N ARG A 236 7.89 21.15 13.94
CA ARG A 236 8.11 20.32 15.14
C ARG A 236 9.29 19.36 14.96
N ILE A 237 9.41 18.76 13.77
CA ILE A 237 10.54 17.88 13.43
C ILE A 237 11.86 18.66 13.49
N PHE A 238 11.91 19.87 12.92
CA PHE A 238 13.11 20.68 12.94
C PHE A 238 13.53 21.07 14.37
N GLU A 239 12.54 21.41 15.22
CA GLU A 239 12.76 21.66 16.64
C GLU A 239 13.32 20.41 17.34
N LYS A 240 12.74 19.24 17.11
CA LYS A 240 13.18 17.97 17.73
C LYS A 240 14.54 17.51 17.24
N LEU A 241 14.85 17.71 15.95
CA LEU A 241 16.14 17.37 15.36
C LEU A 241 17.20 18.43 15.61
N ASP A 242 16.84 19.57 16.24
CA ASP A 242 17.74 20.73 16.41
C ASP A 242 18.39 21.15 15.06
N VAL A 243 17.55 21.40 14.05
CA VAL A 243 17.96 21.86 12.72
C VAL A 243 17.13 23.06 12.27
N THR A 244 17.70 23.88 11.39
CA THR A 244 17.07 25.15 10.98
C THR A 244 16.41 25.08 9.60
N ASN A 245 16.73 24.07 8.80
CA ASN A 245 16.20 23.98 7.45
C ASN A 245 16.04 22.52 6.98
N ARG A 246 15.31 22.40 5.86
CA ARG A 246 14.95 21.10 5.25
C ARG A 246 16.18 20.26 4.86
N ALA A 247 17.23 20.90 4.32
CA ALA A 247 18.43 20.20 3.88
C ALA A 247 19.19 19.57 5.07
N GLN A 248 19.30 20.32 6.17
CA GLN A 248 19.89 19.82 7.41
C GLN A 248 19.07 18.68 8.01
N ALA A 249 17.73 18.80 7.99
CA ALA A 249 16.85 17.72 8.45
C ALA A 249 17.06 16.44 7.64
N VAL A 250 17.13 16.54 6.30
CA VAL A 250 17.41 15.41 5.41
C VAL A 250 18.79 14.79 5.69
N SER A 251 19.81 15.63 5.86
CA SER A 251 21.17 15.15 6.15
C SER A 251 21.20 14.39 7.48
N LYS A 252 20.64 14.96 8.54
CA LYS A 252 20.62 14.35 9.87
C LYS A 252 19.82 13.05 9.86
N PHE A 253 18.64 13.03 9.25
CA PHE A 253 17.79 11.86 9.15
C PHE A 253 18.41 10.71 8.33
N LYS A 254 19.23 11.03 7.30
CA LYS A 254 19.96 10.02 6.50
C LYS A 254 21.21 9.49 7.18
N VAL A 255 21.94 10.32 7.92
CA VAL A 255 23.14 9.91 8.65
C VAL A 255 22.80 8.86 9.70
N ASP A 256 21.70 9.06 10.43
CA ASP A 256 21.22 8.12 11.44
C ASP A 256 20.70 6.79 10.82
N ALA A 257 20.41 6.78 9.51
CA ALA A 257 20.02 5.58 8.75
C ALA A 257 21.21 4.82 8.11
N ILE A 258 22.42 5.38 8.12
CA ILE A 258 23.60 4.85 7.39
C ILE A 258 24.75 4.41 8.33
N HIS A 259 24.75 4.82 9.58
CA HIS A 259 25.78 4.39 10.54
C HIS A 259 25.21 3.32 11.48
N PRO A 260 25.77 2.06 11.39
CA PRO A 260 25.49 1.01 12.34
C PRO A 260 26.17 1.29 13.69
#